data_013da58c3afd5e5b4b320a1dac2884db
#
_entry.id   013da58c3afd5e5b4b320a1dac2884db
#
_cell.length_a   1.000
_cell.length_b   1.000
_cell.length_c   1.000
_cell.angle_alpha   90.00
_cell.angle_beta   90.00
_cell.angle_gamma   90.00
#
_symmetry.space_group_name_H-M   'P 1'
#
loop_
_entity.id
_entity.type
_entity.pdbx_description
1 polymer ?
#
loop_
_entity_poly.entity_id
_entity_poly.type
_entity_poly.pdbx_seq_one_letter_code
_entity_poly.pdbx_strand_id
1 'polypeptide(L)'
;MKSYLISFILIVSSHTLGQSYSSQRASLKTAGLLERRGDIDGAIAIYKGILDNDPGHHSSIQKLKSIYMNYQRYDEGIKFLRGRLAKESNNIKIYAELGEFHYLNDQQKEAAAVWSKGLSKFKNNRSVYRIMVSIYGKYGLDDDLNIILRKGRKRFGQAFLSYESGVYYQARRIYDKAMDQFILHLIHEPNQNGVIERRILLMSDQEDALPIIEKKLINASKQRPGKVLNILSGFHFKQQDYQKAYEVKSEWSSLGKKDLNEWLTFANDLRKERQYKHSINAYNYILEKKIDGNFAGKVLLGLAQTFEDQIVPANEQDLIPYFFDNNIFFEDPFQIYSSISRDHLSSSLELYDSMLVSLKKSPLLAEAYFKLGEIKYRILQDFDQAYMLFNRALKNNPDKKLRLKIILRISDVLIARGQSKEALGFLKRQFK
;
A
#
# COMPACT_ATOMS: atom_id res chain seq x y z
N MET A 1 -14.93 -46.08 -43.92
CA MET A 1 -15.41 -46.64 -42.64
C MET A 1 -14.55 -46.33 -41.42
N LYS A 2 -13.20 -46.24 -41.51
CA LYS A 2 -12.35 -45.91 -40.33
C LYS A 2 -12.50 -44.47 -39.78
N SER A 3 -12.87 -43.49 -40.61
CA SER A 3 -13.02 -42.09 -40.18
C SER A 3 -14.28 -41.85 -39.34
N TYR A 4 -15.36 -42.53 -39.58
CA TYR A 4 -16.63 -42.40 -38.83
C TYR A 4 -16.58 -43.05 -37.45
N LEU A 5 -15.73 -44.08 -37.26
CA LEU A 5 -15.58 -44.76 -35.98
C LEU A 5 -14.84 -43.88 -34.97
N ILE A 6 -13.83 -43.10 -35.41
CA ILE A 6 -13.06 -42.19 -34.57
C ILE A 6 -13.92 -41.00 -34.14
N SER A 7 -14.74 -40.45 -35.02
CA SER A 7 -15.68 -39.35 -34.70
C SER A 7 -16.76 -39.79 -33.70
N PHE A 8 -17.26 -41.03 -33.81
CA PHE A 8 -18.25 -41.55 -32.87
C PHE A 8 -17.68 -41.82 -31.47
N ILE A 9 -16.44 -42.28 -31.39
CA ILE A 9 -15.74 -42.47 -30.08
C ILE A 9 -15.47 -41.14 -29.41
N LEU A 10 -15.10 -40.08 -30.15
CA LEU A 10 -14.89 -38.72 -29.59
C LEU A 10 -16.21 -38.09 -29.14
N ILE A 11 -17.33 -38.29 -29.83
CA ILE A 11 -18.63 -37.74 -29.42
C ILE A 11 -19.17 -38.48 -28.18
N VAL A 12 -19.02 -39.80 -28.10
CA VAL A 12 -19.45 -40.57 -26.92
C VAL A 12 -18.59 -40.20 -25.70
N SER A 13 -17.27 -40.01 -25.85
CA SER A 13 -16.40 -39.61 -24.76
C SER A 13 -16.68 -38.17 -24.27
N SER A 14 -17.05 -37.27 -25.17
CA SER A 14 -17.43 -35.90 -24.79
C SER A 14 -18.78 -35.82 -24.05
N HIS A 15 -19.74 -36.68 -24.40
CA HIS A 15 -21.04 -36.75 -23.72
C HIS A 15 -20.93 -37.37 -22.31
N THR A 16 -20.10 -38.39 -22.12
CA THR A 16 -19.87 -38.99 -20.79
C THR A 16 -19.11 -38.08 -19.84
N LEU A 17 -18.14 -37.33 -20.36
CA LEU A 17 -17.45 -36.32 -19.58
C LEU A 17 -18.36 -35.14 -19.16
N GLY A 18 -19.21 -34.66 -20.07
CA GLY A 18 -20.18 -33.58 -19.80
C GLY A 18 -21.23 -33.98 -18.75
N GLN A 19 -21.74 -35.22 -18.82
CA GLN A 19 -22.70 -35.73 -17.83
C GLN A 19 -22.06 -35.95 -16.45
N SER A 20 -20.82 -36.42 -16.40
CA SER A 20 -20.06 -36.55 -15.15
C SER A 20 -19.86 -35.19 -14.46
N TYR A 21 -19.48 -34.17 -15.19
CA TYR A 21 -19.28 -32.80 -14.66
C TYR A 21 -20.57 -32.17 -14.12
N SER A 22 -21.68 -32.30 -14.84
CA SER A 22 -22.98 -31.78 -14.42
C SER A 22 -23.51 -32.49 -13.17
N SER A 23 -23.31 -33.79 -13.06
CA SER A 23 -23.65 -34.61 -11.90
C SER A 23 -22.81 -34.23 -10.66
N GLN A 24 -21.47 -34.08 -10.82
CA GLN A 24 -20.60 -33.63 -9.71
C GLN A 24 -20.97 -32.24 -9.20
N ARG A 25 -21.30 -31.30 -10.10
CA ARG A 25 -21.73 -29.96 -9.70
C ARG A 25 -23.04 -29.95 -8.94
N ALA A 26 -23.99 -30.80 -9.32
CA ALA A 26 -25.24 -31.01 -8.61
C ALA A 26 -24.98 -31.60 -7.20
N SER A 27 -24.13 -32.61 -7.10
CA SER A 27 -23.73 -33.22 -5.83
C SER A 27 -23.07 -32.23 -4.90
N LEU A 28 -22.14 -31.38 -5.38
CA LEU A 28 -21.52 -30.31 -4.60
C LEU A 28 -22.53 -29.29 -4.05
N LYS A 29 -23.51 -28.92 -4.88
CA LYS A 29 -24.58 -28.00 -4.47
C LYS A 29 -25.46 -28.64 -3.38
N THR A 30 -25.78 -29.92 -3.51
CA THR A 30 -26.55 -30.69 -2.53
C THR A 30 -25.78 -30.79 -1.20
N ALA A 31 -24.50 -31.16 -1.25
CA ALA A 31 -23.65 -31.20 -0.05
C ALA A 31 -23.57 -29.85 0.67
N GLY A 32 -23.44 -28.75 -0.09
CA GLY A 32 -23.44 -27.39 0.49
C GLY A 32 -24.79 -26.97 1.05
N LEU A 33 -25.90 -27.52 0.59
CA LEU A 33 -27.24 -27.31 1.19
C LEU A 33 -27.38 -28.08 2.49
N LEU A 34 -26.88 -29.34 2.56
CA LEU A 34 -26.87 -30.14 3.77
C LEU A 34 -26.01 -29.49 4.87
N GLU A 35 -24.82 -29.00 4.54
CA GLU A 35 -23.99 -28.21 5.47
C GLU A 35 -24.80 -27.06 6.08
N ARG A 36 -25.48 -26.27 5.25
CA ARG A 36 -26.29 -25.12 5.73
C ARG A 36 -27.47 -25.51 6.58
N ARG A 37 -28.02 -26.70 6.39
CA ARG A 37 -29.12 -27.26 7.18
C ARG A 37 -28.65 -27.96 8.46
N GLY A 38 -27.33 -28.09 8.67
CA GLY A 38 -26.76 -28.78 9.80
C GLY A 38 -26.64 -30.31 9.63
N ASP A 39 -27.01 -30.86 8.48
CA ASP A 39 -26.81 -32.26 8.14
C ASP A 39 -25.38 -32.49 7.66
N ILE A 40 -24.48 -32.53 8.64
CA ILE A 40 -23.04 -32.61 8.39
C ILE A 40 -22.64 -34.01 7.90
N ASP A 41 -23.27 -35.07 8.43
CA ASP A 41 -22.98 -36.44 8.02
C ASP A 41 -23.43 -36.71 6.58
N GLY A 42 -24.60 -36.20 6.19
CA GLY A 42 -25.05 -36.24 4.80
C GLY A 42 -24.11 -35.49 3.84
N ALA A 43 -23.62 -34.34 4.26
CA ALA A 43 -22.64 -33.57 3.46
C ALA A 43 -21.32 -34.32 3.30
N ILE A 44 -20.78 -34.94 4.39
CA ILE A 44 -19.56 -35.73 4.38
C ILE A 44 -19.72 -36.94 3.44
N ALA A 45 -20.86 -37.62 3.48
CA ALA A 45 -21.12 -38.79 2.63
C ALA A 45 -21.07 -38.41 1.15
N ILE A 46 -21.69 -37.26 0.77
CA ILE A 46 -21.65 -36.80 -0.62
C ILE A 46 -20.23 -36.40 -1.03
N TYR A 47 -19.48 -35.63 -0.20
CA TYR A 47 -18.11 -35.24 -0.55
C TYR A 47 -17.19 -36.47 -0.68
N LYS A 48 -17.34 -37.51 0.16
CA LYS A 48 -16.63 -38.78 0.02
C LYS A 48 -17.00 -39.52 -1.26
N GLY A 49 -18.28 -39.59 -1.60
CA GLY A 49 -18.75 -40.18 -2.86
C GLY A 49 -18.21 -39.47 -4.12
N ILE A 50 -18.04 -38.15 -4.08
CA ILE A 50 -17.36 -37.45 -5.15
C ILE A 50 -15.89 -37.87 -5.25
N LEU A 51 -15.19 -38.04 -4.12
CA LEU A 51 -13.79 -38.44 -4.09
C LEU A 51 -13.58 -39.94 -4.46
N ASP A 52 -14.58 -40.78 -4.34
CA ASP A 52 -14.51 -42.16 -4.81
C ASP A 52 -14.43 -42.19 -6.36
N ASN A 53 -15.11 -41.25 -7.04
CA ASN A 53 -15.09 -41.13 -8.49
C ASN A 53 -13.94 -40.25 -9.00
N ASP A 54 -13.61 -39.19 -8.28
CA ASP A 54 -12.52 -38.26 -8.57
C ASP A 54 -11.68 -38.00 -7.31
N PRO A 55 -10.67 -38.84 -7.02
CA PRO A 55 -9.82 -38.73 -5.83
C PRO A 55 -9.05 -37.41 -5.74
N GLY A 56 -8.89 -36.69 -6.88
CA GLY A 56 -8.23 -35.39 -6.98
C GLY A 56 -9.15 -34.19 -6.78
N HIS A 57 -10.45 -34.38 -6.61
CA HIS A 57 -11.42 -33.28 -6.59
C HIS A 57 -11.14 -32.27 -5.46
N HIS A 58 -10.48 -31.17 -5.82
CA HIS A 58 -9.93 -30.22 -4.88
C HIS A 58 -10.98 -29.63 -3.93
N SER A 59 -12.15 -29.26 -4.46
CA SER A 59 -13.21 -28.65 -3.66
C SER A 59 -13.72 -29.59 -2.57
N SER A 60 -13.97 -30.87 -2.88
CA SER A 60 -14.42 -31.87 -1.89
C SER A 60 -13.36 -32.13 -0.82
N ILE A 61 -12.08 -32.16 -1.21
CA ILE A 61 -10.97 -32.29 -0.26
C ILE A 61 -10.96 -31.12 0.74
N GLN A 62 -11.04 -29.88 0.25
CA GLN A 62 -11.03 -28.71 1.11
C GLN A 62 -12.27 -28.66 2.02
N LYS A 63 -13.43 -29.02 1.49
CA LYS A 63 -14.68 -29.07 2.24
C LYS A 63 -14.63 -30.10 3.37
N LEU A 64 -14.19 -31.32 3.09
CA LEU A 64 -14.03 -32.37 4.12
C LEU A 64 -13.07 -31.92 5.21
N LYS A 65 -11.92 -31.37 4.85
CA LYS A 65 -10.97 -30.86 5.86
C LYS A 65 -11.57 -29.74 6.71
N SER A 66 -12.28 -28.80 6.07
CA SER A 66 -12.95 -27.72 6.77
C SER A 66 -14.02 -28.24 7.74
N ILE A 67 -14.82 -29.21 7.31
CA ILE A 67 -15.85 -29.84 8.17
C ILE A 67 -15.18 -30.54 9.35
N TYR A 68 -14.18 -31.38 9.12
CA TYR A 68 -13.49 -32.10 10.20
C TYR A 68 -12.84 -31.15 11.20
N MET A 69 -12.30 -30.01 10.72
CA MET A 69 -11.72 -29.00 11.58
C MET A 69 -12.79 -28.26 12.40
N ASN A 70 -13.83 -27.75 11.73
CA ASN A 70 -14.82 -26.88 12.34
C ASN A 70 -15.75 -27.62 13.33
N TYR A 71 -16.02 -28.90 13.06
CA TYR A 71 -16.85 -29.76 13.91
C TYR A 71 -16.02 -30.67 14.83
N GLN A 72 -14.72 -30.38 14.97
CA GLN A 72 -13.80 -31.12 15.88
C GLN A 72 -13.75 -32.65 15.63
N ARG A 73 -14.04 -33.07 14.40
CA ARG A 73 -14.01 -34.49 14.00
C ARG A 73 -12.57 -34.91 13.63
N TYR A 74 -11.64 -34.70 14.56
CA TYR A 74 -10.21 -34.79 14.28
C TYR A 74 -9.77 -36.21 13.90
N ASP A 75 -10.31 -37.25 14.54
CA ASP A 75 -9.97 -38.62 14.18
C ASP A 75 -10.35 -38.98 12.75
N GLU A 76 -11.50 -38.52 12.27
CA GLU A 76 -11.91 -38.75 10.88
C GLU A 76 -11.00 -37.97 9.92
N GLY A 77 -10.64 -36.74 10.28
CA GLY A 77 -9.69 -35.91 9.54
C GLY A 77 -8.31 -36.58 9.44
N ILE A 78 -7.81 -37.13 10.54
CA ILE A 78 -6.56 -37.92 10.60
C ILE A 78 -6.64 -39.11 9.67
N LYS A 79 -7.71 -39.90 9.77
CA LYS A 79 -7.92 -41.09 8.90
C LYS A 79 -7.97 -40.70 7.44
N PHE A 80 -8.68 -39.64 7.10
CA PHE A 80 -8.80 -39.10 5.75
C PHE A 80 -7.42 -38.67 5.21
N LEU A 81 -6.68 -37.87 5.96
CA LEU A 81 -5.37 -37.35 5.54
C LEU A 81 -4.30 -38.45 5.48
N ARG A 82 -4.33 -39.46 6.36
CA ARG A 82 -3.45 -40.62 6.27
C ARG A 82 -3.70 -41.42 4.99
N GLY A 83 -4.98 -41.62 4.61
CA GLY A 83 -5.34 -42.28 3.34
C GLY A 83 -4.84 -41.51 2.13
N ARG A 84 -4.91 -40.18 2.16
CA ARG A 84 -4.35 -39.34 1.12
C ARG A 84 -2.83 -39.37 1.08
N LEU A 85 -2.17 -39.30 2.24
CA LEU A 85 -0.71 -39.35 2.34
C LEU A 85 -0.13 -40.63 1.77
N ALA A 86 -0.83 -41.77 1.92
CA ALA A 86 -0.43 -43.05 1.32
C ALA A 86 -0.41 -42.99 -0.20
N LYS A 87 -1.34 -42.23 -0.82
CA LYS A 87 -1.44 -42.05 -2.28
C LYS A 87 -0.54 -40.92 -2.79
N GLU A 88 -0.41 -39.84 -2.03
CA GLU A 88 0.28 -38.59 -2.40
C GLU A 88 1.46 -38.31 -1.45
N SER A 89 2.36 -39.25 -1.28
CA SER A 89 3.47 -39.13 -0.30
C SER A 89 4.43 -37.96 -0.57
N ASN A 90 4.39 -37.35 -1.77
CA ASN A 90 5.20 -36.20 -2.16
C ASN A 90 4.50 -34.84 -1.99
N ASN A 91 3.38 -34.80 -1.29
CA ASN A 91 2.63 -33.58 -1.04
C ASN A 91 2.95 -33.00 0.35
N ILE A 92 3.75 -31.95 0.40
CA ILE A 92 4.16 -31.25 1.62
C ILE A 92 2.96 -30.82 2.48
N LYS A 93 1.87 -30.35 1.84
CA LYS A 93 0.71 -29.82 2.56
C LYS A 93 0.01 -30.89 3.36
N ILE A 94 -0.01 -32.14 2.90
CA ILE A 94 -0.66 -33.22 3.62
C ILE A 94 0.10 -33.55 4.93
N TYR A 95 1.44 -33.47 4.95
CA TYR A 95 2.21 -33.62 6.20
C TYR A 95 1.88 -32.49 7.19
N ALA A 96 1.78 -31.25 6.69
CA ALA A 96 1.46 -30.08 7.49
C ALA A 96 0.07 -30.23 8.14
N GLU A 97 -0.94 -30.50 7.31
CA GLU A 97 -2.34 -30.65 7.72
C GLU A 97 -2.57 -31.87 8.64
N LEU A 98 -1.94 -33.03 8.34
CA LEU A 98 -2.05 -34.21 9.18
C LEU A 98 -1.45 -33.98 10.57
N GLY A 99 -0.30 -33.32 10.64
CA GLY A 99 0.27 -32.94 11.93
C GLY A 99 -0.61 -31.92 12.68
N GLU A 100 -1.24 -30.99 11.98
CA GLU A 100 -2.18 -30.01 12.57
C GLU A 100 -3.42 -30.72 13.16
N PHE A 101 -3.99 -31.69 12.46
CA PHE A 101 -5.11 -32.49 12.99
C PHE A 101 -4.71 -33.31 14.20
N HIS A 102 -3.51 -33.91 14.21
CA HIS A 102 -2.98 -34.59 15.40
C HIS A 102 -2.81 -33.62 16.57
N TYR A 103 -2.28 -32.43 16.33
CA TYR A 103 -2.09 -31.41 17.37
C TYR A 103 -3.41 -30.97 17.99
N LEU A 104 -4.44 -30.72 17.18
CA LEU A 104 -5.78 -30.35 17.64
C LEU A 104 -6.51 -31.51 18.37
N ASN A 105 -6.12 -32.73 18.12
CA ASN A 105 -6.62 -33.92 18.78
C ASN A 105 -5.80 -34.30 20.03
N ASP A 106 -5.06 -33.33 20.61
CA ASP A 106 -4.19 -33.50 21.78
C ASP A 106 -3.08 -34.57 21.63
N GLN A 107 -2.81 -34.99 20.39
CA GLN A 107 -1.77 -35.98 20.04
C GLN A 107 -0.47 -35.24 19.65
N GLN A 108 0.12 -34.54 20.61
CA GLN A 108 1.26 -33.65 20.34
C GLN A 108 2.51 -34.41 19.86
N LYS A 109 2.76 -35.61 20.35
CA LYS A 109 3.91 -36.46 19.93
C LYS A 109 3.77 -36.90 18.48
N GLU A 110 2.58 -37.30 18.07
CA GLU A 110 2.24 -37.72 16.72
C GLU A 110 2.32 -36.53 15.76
N ALA A 111 1.83 -35.39 16.18
CA ALA A 111 1.94 -34.14 15.42
C ALA A 111 3.41 -33.79 15.12
N ALA A 112 4.25 -33.78 16.16
CA ALA A 112 5.69 -33.50 16.02
C ALA A 112 6.39 -34.54 15.13
N ALA A 113 6.03 -35.80 15.22
CA ALA A 113 6.58 -36.87 14.38
C ALA A 113 6.21 -36.69 12.90
N VAL A 114 4.95 -36.37 12.61
CA VAL A 114 4.49 -36.11 11.23
C VAL A 114 5.16 -34.87 10.63
N TRP A 115 5.21 -33.76 11.37
CA TRP A 115 5.88 -32.55 10.93
C TRP A 115 7.38 -32.76 10.70
N SER A 116 8.06 -33.44 11.61
CA SER A 116 9.47 -33.82 11.48
C SER A 116 9.75 -34.71 10.25
N LYS A 117 8.86 -35.66 9.96
CA LYS A 117 8.94 -36.51 8.78
C LYS A 117 8.79 -35.70 7.51
N GLY A 118 7.80 -34.78 7.45
CA GLY A 118 7.60 -33.86 6.35
C GLY A 118 8.82 -32.98 6.14
N LEU A 119 9.32 -32.37 7.21
CA LEU A 119 10.52 -31.49 7.14
C LEU A 119 11.75 -32.25 6.65
N SER A 120 11.97 -33.46 7.12
CA SER A 120 13.10 -34.30 6.72
C SER A 120 13.02 -34.69 5.23
N LYS A 121 11.84 -35.11 4.78
CA LYS A 121 11.61 -35.50 3.39
C LYS A 121 11.81 -34.31 2.41
N PHE A 122 11.36 -33.11 2.78
CA PHE A 122 11.41 -31.94 1.95
C PHE A 122 12.45 -30.89 2.41
N LYS A 123 13.49 -31.31 3.08
CA LYS A 123 14.50 -30.44 3.71
C LYS A 123 15.13 -29.40 2.77
N ASN A 124 15.15 -29.63 1.45
CA ASN A 124 15.69 -28.73 0.43
C ASN A 124 14.61 -27.82 -0.21
N ASN A 125 13.35 -27.95 0.19
CA ASN A 125 12.26 -27.14 -0.33
C ASN A 125 11.94 -25.98 0.65
N ARG A 126 12.12 -24.75 0.20
CA ARG A 126 11.82 -23.54 0.99
C ARG A 126 10.40 -23.50 1.53
N SER A 127 9.44 -24.06 0.77
CA SER A 127 8.02 -24.03 1.14
C SER A 127 7.71 -24.82 2.41
N VAL A 128 8.42 -25.91 2.70
CA VAL A 128 8.17 -26.68 3.94
C VAL A 128 8.45 -25.84 5.18
N TYR A 129 9.53 -25.06 5.18
CA TYR A 129 9.89 -24.20 6.31
C TYR A 129 8.87 -23.07 6.49
N ARG A 130 8.40 -22.47 5.38
CA ARG A 130 7.36 -21.43 5.44
C ARG A 130 6.04 -21.97 6.00
N ILE A 131 5.63 -23.16 5.58
CA ILE A 131 4.43 -23.83 6.09
C ILE A 131 4.59 -24.14 7.58
N MET A 132 5.74 -24.67 8.01
CA MET A 132 5.99 -24.98 9.42
C MET A 132 6.02 -23.73 10.29
N VAL A 133 6.65 -22.63 9.83
CA VAL A 133 6.61 -21.34 10.55
C VAL A 133 5.18 -20.83 10.70
N SER A 134 4.34 -20.98 9.66
CA SER A 134 2.94 -20.58 9.73
C SER A 134 2.16 -21.42 10.77
N ILE A 135 2.38 -22.73 10.82
CA ILE A 135 1.71 -23.62 11.77
C ILE A 135 2.18 -23.35 13.20
N TYR A 136 3.50 -23.35 13.43
CA TYR A 136 4.04 -23.10 14.76
C TYR A 136 3.66 -21.71 15.28
N GLY A 137 3.64 -20.72 14.36
CA GLY A 137 3.15 -19.39 14.69
C GLY A 137 1.66 -19.34 15.04
N LYS A 138 0.82 -20.08 14.32
CA LYS A 138 -0.63 -20.16 14.58
C LYS A 138 -0.93 -20.71 15.99
N TYR A 139 -0.16 -21.69 16.43
CA TYR A 139 -0.37 -22.37 17.73
C TYR A 139 0.55 -21.88 18.85
N GLY A 140 1.37 -20.87 18.61
CA GLY A 140 2.26 -20.28 19.62
C GLY A 140 3.39 -21.21 20.06
N LEU A 141 3.83 -22.11 19.19
CA LEU A 141 4.92 -23.07 19.43
C LEU A 141 6.28 -22.37 19.19
N ASP A 142 6.63 -21.44 20.08
CA ASP A 142 7.77 -20.53 19.91
C ASP A 142 9.12 -21.26 19.83
N ASP A 143 9.31 -22.32 20.62
CA ASP A 143 10.55 -23.09 20.61
C ASP A 143 10.74 -23.86 19.29
N ASP A 144 9.68 -24.49 18.81
CA ASP A 144 9.69 -25.19 17.52
C ASP A 144 9.88 -24.20 16.36
N LEU A 145 9.22 -23.03 16.42
CA LEU A 145 9.41 -21.95 15.47
C LEU A 145 10.87 -21.51 15.41
N ASN A 146 11.51 -21.28 16.55
CA ASN A 146 12.92 -20.90 16.63
C ASN A 146 13.85 -21.99 16.07
N ILE A 147 13.55 -23.26 16.33
CA ILE A 147 14.30 -24.38 15.77
C ILE A 147 14.19 -24.41 14.24
N ILE A 148 12.99 -24.24 13.71
CA ILE A 148 12.75 -24.21 12.25
C ILE A 148 13.44 -23.03 11.58
N LEU A 149 13.37 -21.85 12.18
CA LEU A 149 14.07 -20.66 11.67
C LEU A 149 15.59 -20.91 11.61
N ARG A 150 16.19 -21.47 12.66
CA ARG A 150 17.63 -21.82 12.67
C ARG A 150 17.99 -22.84 11.59
N LYS A 151 17.22 -23.92 11.46
CA LYS A 151 17.43 -24.95 10.42
C LYS A 151 17.31 -24.35 9.01
N GLY A 152 16.28 -23.54 8.78
CA GLY A 152 16.05 -22.88 7.50
C GLY A 152 17.17 -21.91 7.13
N ARG A 153 17.59 -21.06 8.08
CA ARG A 153 18.68 -20.09 7.88
C ARG A 153 20.02 -20.71 7.60
N LYS A 154 20.34 -21.81 8.29
CA LYS A 154 21.57 -22.57 7.99
C LYS A 154 21.61 -23.07 6.53
N ARG A 155 20.44 -23.32 5.93
CA ARG A 155 20.32 -23.90 4.59
C ARG A 155 20.14 -22.86 3.48
N PHE A 156 19.37 -21.82 3.74
CA PHE A 156 18.91 -20.88 2.72
C PHE A 156 19.42 -19.44 2.90
N GLY A 157 20.24 -19.20 3.92
CA GLY A 157 20.81 -17.88 4.21
C GLY A 157 20.19 -17.23 5.46
N GLN A 158 20.93 -16.29 6.07
CA GLN A 158 20.59 -15.69 7.37
C GLN A 158 19.24 -14.98 7.40
N ALA A 159 18.86 -14.32 6.30
CA ALA A 159 17.59 -13.59 6.22
C ALA A 159 16.38 -14.46 5.81
N PHE A 160 16.60 -15.77 5.63
CA PHE A 160 15.50 -16.66 5.28
C PHE A 160 14.39 -16.63 6.32
N LEU A 161 13.15 -16.39 5.89
CA LEU A 161 11.95 -16.22 6.71
C LEU A 161 12.00 -15.07 7.73
N SER A 162 12.88 -14.09 7.54
CA SER A 162 12.94 -12.93 8.43
C SER A 162 11.67 -12.07 8.33
N TYR A 163 11.12 -11.91 7.14
CA TYR A 163 9.84 -11.19 6.97
C TYR A 163 8.69 -11.89 7.70
N GLU A 164 8.50 -13.19 7.46
CA GLU A 164 7.43 -13.98 8.05
C GLU A 164 7.54 -14.05 9.59
N SER A 165 8.76 -14.21 10.11
CA SER A 165 8.97 -14.19 11.56
C SER A 165 8.80 -12.80 12.17
N GLY A 166 9.19 -11.73 11.45
CA GLY A 166 8.93 -10.36 11.86
C GLY A 166 7.43 -10.08 11.99
N VAL A 167 6.64 -10.46 10.99
CA VAL A 167 5.18 -10.34 11.03
C VAL A 167 4.57 -11.15 12.17
N TYR A 168 5.08 -12.33 12.41
CA TYR A 168 4.65 -13.17 13.53
C TYR A 168 4.86 -12.49 14.89
N TYR A 169 6.08 -11.98 15.14
CA TYR A 169 6.39 -11.28 16.40
C TYR A 169 5.62 -9.96 16.53
N GLN A 170 5.43 -9.24 15.41
CA GLN A 170 4.60 -8.02 15.38
C GLN A 170 3.16 -8.31 15.83
N ALA A 171 2.54 -9.37 15.28
CA ALA A 171 1.16 -9.74 15.62
C ALA A 171 1.00 -10.10 17.11
N ARG A 172 2.06 -10.54 17.75
CA ARG A 172 2.09 -10.88 19.19
C ARG A 172 2.62 -9.75 20.07
N ARG A 173 2.84 -8.57 19.52
CA ARG A 173 3.39 -7.40 20.20
C ARG A 173 4.78 -7.62 20.82
N ILE A 174 5.55 -8.57 20.29
CA ILE A 174 6.95 -8.82 20.69
C ILE A 174 7.84 -7.95 19.81
N TYR A 175 7.74 -6.62 20.00
CA TYR A 175 8.31 -5.63 19.09
C TYR A 175 9.82 -5.67 18.97
N ASP A 176 10.54 -6.02 20.05
CA ASP A 176 12.00 -6.17 20.00
C ASP A 176 12.43 -7.24 18.99
N LYS A 177 11.82 -8.41 19.06
CA LYS A 177 12.09 -9.50 18.10
C LYS A 177 11.57 -9.18 16.71
N ALA A 178 10.42 -8.52 16.59
CA ALA A 178 9.88 -8.10 15.30
C ALA A 178 10.85 -7.17 14.57
N MET A 179 11.39 -6.16 15.28
CA MET A 179 12.36 -5.22 14.74
C MET A 179 13.67 -5.90 14.32
N ASP A 180 14.20 -6.83 15.12
CA ASP A 180 15.39 -7.59 14.73
C ASP A 180 15.19 -8.34 13.42
N GLN A 181 14.01 -8.92 13.22
CA GLN A 181 13.69 -9.66 12.00
C GLN A 181 13.51 -8.72 10.80
N PHE A 182 12.83 -7.59 10.98
CA PHE A 182 12.63 -6.62 9.92
C PHE A 182 13.94 -5.96 9.50
N ILE A 183 14.82 -5.62 10.45
CA ILE A 183 16.15 -5.09 10.16
C ILE A 183 16.99 -6.14 9.41
N LEU A 184 16.97 -7.40 9.85
CA LEU A 184 17.67 -8.48 9.18
C LEU A 184 17.19 -8.64 7.73
N HIS A 185 15.88 -8.55 7.49
CA HIS A 185 15.31 -8.60 6.15
C HIS A 185 15.77 -7.41 5.31
N LEU A 186 15.67 -6.19 5.85
CA LEU A 186 16.06 -4.95 5.19
C LEU A 186 17.53 -4.96 4.73
N ILE A 187 18.42 -5.55 5.54
CA ILE A 187 19.85 -5.62 5.23
C ILE A 187 20.12 -6.57 4.05
N HIS A 188 19.42 -7.68 3.97
CA HIS A 188 19.71 -8.75 3.03
C HIS A 188 18.83 -8.76 1.76
N GLU A 189 17.62 -8.17 1.81
CA GLU A 189 16.63 -8.18 0.72
C GLU A 189 16.31 -6.75 0.28
N PRO A 190 17.20 -6.06 -0.42
CA PRO A 190 17.10 -4.63 -0.68
C PRO A 190 15.88 -4.21 -1.54
N ASN A 191 15.34 -5.13 -2.33
CA ASN A 191 14.21 -4.82 -3.22
C ASN A 191 12.84 -4.76 -2.50
N GLN A 192 12.81 -5.03 -1.19
CA GLN A 192 11.57 -5.07 -0.40
C GLN A 192 11.52 -4.00 0.71
N ASN A 193 12.37 -2.97 0.61
CA ASN A 193 12.50 -1.93 1.64
C ASN A 193 11.16 -1.27 1.98
N GLY A 194 10.35 -0.89 0.99
CA GLY A 194 9.05 -0.23 1.22
C GLY A 194 8.02 -1.10 1.94
N VAL A 195 8.12 -2.44 1.84
CA VAL A 195 7.24 -3.34 2.61
C VAL A 195 7.63 -3.33 4.08
N ILE A 196 8.93 -3.37 4.37
CA ILE A 196 9.45 -3.33 5.75
C ILE A 196 9.20 -1.97 6.39
N GLU A 197 9.48 -0.88 5.67
CA GLU A 197 9.18 0.48 6.12
C GLU A 197 7.72 0.61 6.57
N ARG A 198 6.77 0.19 5.71
CA ARG A 198 5.35 0.22 6.05
C ARG A 198 5.03 -0.60 7.30
N ARG A 199 5.66 -1.76 7.49
CA ARG A 199 5.47 -2.58 8.69
C ARG A 199 5.97 -1.89 9.95
N ILE A 200 7.15 -1.29 9.89
CA ILE A 200 7.74 -0.53 11.01
C ILE A 200 6.85 0.68 11.34
N LEU A 201 6.43 1.44 10.33
CA LEU A 201 5.57 2.59 10.52
C LEU A 201 4.18 2.22 11.05
N LEU A 202 3.63 1.04 10.69
CA LEU A 202 2.39 0.53 11.30
C LEU A 202 2.57 0.14 12.77
N MET A 203 3.74 -0.39 13.17
CA MET A 203 4.01 -0.68 14.59
C MET A 203 4.11 0.59 15.42
N SER A 204 4.54 1.72 14.85
CA SER A 204 4.68 2.98 15.56
C SER A 204 3.34 3.64 15.96
N ASP A 205 2.20 3.05 15.63
CA ASP A 205 0.89 3.40 16.17
C ASP A 205 0.67 2.86 17.60
N GLN A 206 1.60 2.03 18.10
CA GLN A 206 1.55 1.47 19.44
C GLN A 206 2.61 2.15 20.31
N GLU A 207 2.19 2.78 21.40
CA GLU A 207 3.08 3.57 22.27
C GLU A 207 4.24 2.74 22.86
N ASP A 208 3.97 1.50 23.23
CA ASP A 208 4.96 0.56 23.78
C ASP A 208 6.01 0.11 22.75
N ALA A 209 5.74 0.27 21.46
CA ALA A 209 6.69 -0.03 20.40
C ALA A 209 7.67 1.12 20.10
N LEU A 210 7.30 2.37 20.37
CA LEU A 210 8.05 3.56 19.97
C LEU A 210 9.52 3.55 20.41
N PRO A 211 9.86 3.38 21.71
CA PRO A 211 11.23 3.41 22.15
C PRO A 211 12.06 2.25 21.59
N ILE A 212 11.40 1.11 21.34
CA ILE A 212 12.05 -0.06 20.75
C ILE A 212 12.40 0.21 19.28
N ILE A 213 11.45 0.76 18.50
CA ILE A 213 11.64 1.09 17.09
C ILE A 213 12.78 2.09 16.94
N GLU A 214 12.71 3.21 17.66
CA GLU A 214 13.72 4.26 17.60
C GLU A 214 15.12 3.72 17.91
N LYS A 215 15.28 3.04 19.05
CA LYS A 215 16.55 2.43 19.46
C LYS A 215 17.11 1.45 18.43
N LYS A 216 16.27 0.57 17.90
CA LYS A 216 16.68 -0.43 16.91
C LYS A 216 17.07 0.21 15.58
N LEU A 217 16.33 1.21 15.10
CA LEU A 217 16.66 1.93 13.87
C LEU A 217 17.96 2.72 14.03
N ILE A 218 18.16 3.44 15.15
CA ILE A 218 19.41 4.16 15.43
C ILE A 218 20.61 3.20 15.46
N ASN A 219 20.48 2.04 16.09
CA ASN A 219 21.56 1.06 16.13
C ASN A 219 21.84 0.45 14.75
N ALA A 220 20.81 0.18 13.98
CA ALA A 220 20.95 -0.38 12.63
C ALA A 220 21.51 0.67 11.64
N SER A 221 21.20 1.95 11.79
CA SER A 221 21.71 3.01 10.93
C SER A 221 23.24 3.17 11.05
N LYS A 222 23.83 2.91 12.21
CA LYS A 222 25.29 2.91 12.41
C LYS A 222 26.00 1.87 11.56
N GLN A 223 25.34 0.73 11.27
CA GLN A 223 25.91 -0.36 10.49
C GLN A 223 25.56 -0.28 9.00
N ARG A 224 24.36 0.16 8.68
CA ARG A 224 23.81 0.22 7.31
C ARG A 224 23.01 1.50 7.08
N PRO A 225 23.66 2.68 7.19
CA PRO A 225 22.97 3.97 7.18
C PRO A 225 22.13 4.18 5.91
N GLY A 226 22.67 3.83 4.73
CA GLY A 226 21.99 4.07 3.45
C GLY A 226 20.63 3.38 3.28
N LYS A 227 20.34 2.35 4.09
CA LYS A 227 19.06 1.61 4.03
C LYS A 227 18.10 2.01 5.17
N VAL A 228 18.65 2.44 6.28
CA VAL A 228 17.90 2.58 7.54
C VAL A 228 17.53 4.03 7.82
N LEU A 229 18.39 5.00 7.49
CA LEU A 229 18.15 6.41 7.81
C LEU A 229 16.87 6.95 7.17
N ASN A 230 16.54 6.54 5.94
CA ASN A 230 15.29 6.97 5.32
C ASN A 230 14.04 6.51 6.10
N ILE A 231 14.08 5.27 6.62
CA ILE A 231 13.00 4.71 7.47
C ILE A 231 12.96 5.44 8.82
N LEU A 232 14.13 5.75 9.40
CA LEU A 232 14.21 6.51 10.66
C LEU A 232 13.68 7.93 10.49
N SER A 233 13.96 8.60 9.36
CA SER A 233 13.37 9.89 9.03
C SER A 233 11.83 9.79 8.92
N GLY A 234 11.30 8.79 8.21
CA GLY A 234 9.86 8.54 8.12
C GLY A 234 9.21 8.22 9.47
N PHE A 235 9.93 7.52 10.36
CA PHE A 235 9.48 7.27 11.73
C PHE A 235 9.35 8.58 12.53
N HIS A 236 10.37 9.43 12.54
CA HIS A 236 10.31 10.72 13.23
C HIS A 236 9.23 11.64 12.63
N PHE A 237 9.10 11.65 11.29
CA PHE A 237 8.03 12.39 10.62
C PHE A 237 6.64 11.97 11.12
N LYS A 238 6.39 10.67 11.20
CA LYS A 238 5.11 10.13 11.69
C LYS A 238 4.85 10.46 13.15
N GLN A 239 5.91 10.58 13.97
CA GLN A 239 5.81 11.02 15.37
C GLN A 239 5.74 12.55 15.52
N GLN A 240 5.60 13.29 14.41
CA GLN A 240 5.56 14.75 14.35
C GLN A 240 6.84 15.43 14.89
N ASP A 241 7.94 14.70 15.03
CA ASP A 241 9.27 15.26 15.33
C ASP A 241 9.93 15.66 14.00
N TYR A 242 9.40 16.71 13.38
CA TYR A 242 9.79 17.15 12.04
C TYR A 242 11.24 17.64 11.98
N GLN A 243 11.74 18.19 13.08
CA GLN A 243 13.14 18.59 13.17
C GLN A 243 14.07 17.39 13.03
N LYS A 244 13.89 16.34 13.85
CA LYS A 244 14.67 15.11 13.73
C LYS A 244 14.46 14.42 12.38
N ALA A 245 13.22 14.40 11.86
CA ALA A 245 12.95 13.83 10.56
C ALA A 245 13.79 14.51 9.47
N TYR A 246 13.90 15.84 9.48
CA TYR A 246 14.70 16.61 8.54
C TYR A 246 16.21 16.37 8.74
N GLU A 247 16.71 16.37 9.96
CA GLU A 247 18.13 16.11 10.30
C GLU A 247 18.58 14.73 9.78
N VAL A 248 17.80 13.69 10.10
CA VAL A 248 18.07 12.31 9.66
C VAL A 248 17.98 12.19 8.12
N LYS A 249 17.02 12.89 7.48
CA LYS A 249 16.91 12.93 6.02
C LYS A 249 18.13 13.59 5.38
N SER A 250 18.64 14.64 5.99
CA SER A 250 19.86 15.34 5.55
C SER A 250 21.10 14.46 5.70
N GLU A 251 21.23 13.75 6.84
CA GLU A 251 22.29 12.76 7.04
C GLU A 251 22.22 11.66 5.97
N TRP A 252 21.04 11.09 5.70
CA TRP A 252 20.85 10.10 4.67
C TRP A 252 21.32 10.61 3.30
N SER A 253 21.08 11.87 2.98
CA SER A 253 21.47 12.49 1.71
C SER A 253 22.97 12.68 1.57
N SER A 254 23.69 12.87 2.67
CA SER A 254 25.15 13.03 2.65
C SER A 254 25.90 11.77 2.22
N LEU A 255 25.25 10.60 2.25
CA LEU A 255 25.84 9.30 1.92
C LEU A 255 25.98 9.00 0.42
N GLY A 256 25.73 9.95 -0.47
CA GLY A 256 25.91 9.80 -1.92
C GLY A 256 24.68 10.16 -2.76
N LYS A 257 24.62 9.71 -4.03
CA LYS A 257 23.48 9.98 -4.91
C LYS A 257 22.18 9.47 -4.31
N LYS A 258 21.22 10.39 -4.10
CA LYS A 258 19.90 10.11 -3.56
C LYS A 258 18.82 10.48 -4.56
N ASP A 259 17.68 9.83 -4.42
CA ASP A 259 16.51 10.16 -5.24
C ASP A 259 15.92 11.50 -4.80
N LEU A 260 16.07 12.52 -5.64
CA LEU A 260 15.51 13.84 -5.39
C LEU A 260 13.97 13.83 -5.39
N ASN A 261 13.32 12.80 -5.97
CA ASN A 261 11.87 12.64 -5.86
C ASN A 261 11.44 12.30 -4.42
N GLU A 262 12.26 11.55 -3.66
CA GLU A 262 11.99 11.31 -2.23
C GLU A 262 12.08 12.62 -1.42
N TRP A 263 13.02 13.49 -1.76
CA TRP A 263 13.11 14.83 -1.16
C TRP A 263 11.92 15.70 -1.53
N LEU A 264 11.48 15.65 -2.80
CA LEU A 264 10.30 16.39 -3.25
C LEU A 264 9.04 15.92 -2.53
N THR A 265 8.88 14.61 -2.36
CA THR A 265 7.78 14.04 -1.56
C THR A 265 7.83 14.53 -0.13
N PHE A 266 9.00 14.45 0.51
CA PHE A 266 9.22 14.88 1.88
C PHE A 266 8.93 16.38 2.07
N ALA A 267 9.38 17.23 1.14
CA ALA A 267 9.09 18.67 1.16
C ALA A 267 7.59 18.96 1.03
N ASN A 268 6.90 18.26 0.12
CA ASN A 268 5.45 18.38 -0.05
C ASN A 268 4.68 17.94 1.21
N ASP A 269 5.14 16.87 1.87
CA ASP A 269 4.49 16.36 3.07
C ASP A 269 4.71 17.31 4.26
N LEU A 270 5.93 17.87 4.42
CA LEU A 270 6.20 18.94 5.39
C LEU A 270 5.29 20.16 5.18
N ARG A 271 5.05 20.55 3.92
CA ARG A 271 4.13 21.64 3.59
C ARG A 271 2.70 21.33 4.04
N LYS A 272 2.20 20.13 3.75
CA LYS A 272 0.85 19.70 4.17
C LYS A 272 0.68 19.71 5.68
N GLU A 273 1.75 19.32 6.41
CA GLU A 273 1.80 19.37 7.87
C GLU A 273 2.08 20.80 8.40
N ARG A 274 2.05 21.81 7.53
CA ARG A 274 2.33 23.24 7.84
C ARG A 274 3.70 23.48 8.46
N GLN A 275 4.65 22.60 8.23
CA GLN A 275 6.04 22.73 8.66
C GLN A 275 6.83 23.54 7.62
N TYR A 276 6.40 24.77 7.37
CA TYR A 276 6.84 25.59 6.24
C TYR A 276 8.34 25.84 6.22
N LYS A 277 8.97 26.13 7.38
CA LYS A 277 10.41 26.31 7.47
C LYS A 277 11.19 25.10 6.95
N HIS A 278 10.83 23.91 7.41
CA HIS A 278 11.48 22.67 6.99
C HIS A 278 11.16 22.33 5.52
N SER A 279 9.94 22.61 5.08
CA SER A 279 9.52 22.45 3.69
C SER A 279 10.35 23.32 2.76
N ILE A 280 10.50 24.61 3.06
CA ILE A 280 11.34 25.55 2.30
C ILE A 280 12.78 25.06 2.21
N ASN A 281 13.36 24.65 3.34
CA ASN A 281 14.72 24.12 3.37
C ASN A 281 14.86 22.86 2.50
N ALA A 282 13.86 21.97 2.51
CA ALA A 282 13.87 20.76 1.69
C ALA A 282 13.77 21.07 0.19
N TYR A 283 12.94 22.03 -0.23
CA TYR A 283 12.90 22.46 -1.63
C TYR A 283 14.22 23.13 -2.06
N ASN A 284 14.78 24.01 -1.22
CA ASN A 284 16.05 24.67 -1.51
C ASN A 284 17.19 23.65 -1.64
N TYR A 285 17.24 22.63 -0.78
CA TYR A 285 18.20 21.53 -0.94
C TYR A 285 18.12 20.88 -2.34
N ILE A 286 16.89 20.70 -2.87
CA ILE A 286 16.73 20.13 -4.22
C ILE A 286 17.21 21.11 -5.29
N LEU A 287 16.88 22.40 -5.17
CA LEU A 287 17.26 23.43 -6.14
C LEU A 287 18.77 23.63 -6.27
N GLU A 288 19.52 23.43 -5.16
CA GLU A 288 20.98 23.47 -5.15
C GLU A 288 21.63 22.37 -6.03
N LYS A 289 20.90 21.32 -6.40
CA LYS A 289 21.42 20.18 -7.17
C LYS A 289 21.40 20.39 -8.69
N LYS A 290 21.24 21.62 -9.16
CA LYS A 290 21.24 21.99 -10.60
C LYS A 290 20.25 21.12 -11.41
N ILE A 291 19.03 21.06 -10.96
CA ILE A 291 17.92 20.38 -11.64
C ILE A 291 17.37 21.25 -12.77
N ASP A 292 16.72 20.65 -13.75
CA ASP A 292 16.13 21.32 -14.89
C ASP A 292 14.75 20.78 -15.30
N GLY A 293 14.17 21.38 -16.30
CA GLY A 293 12.94 20.92 -16.95
C GLY A 293 11.74 20.80 -16.03
N ASN A 294 10.91 19.78 -16.26
CA ASN A 294 9.68 19.55 -15.51
C ASN A 294 9.90 19.25 -14.03
N PHE A 295 11.04 18.67 -13.66
CA PHE A 295 11.34 18.38 -12.27
C PHE A 295 11.62 19.66 -11.50
N ALA A 296 12.44 20.56 -12.05
CA ALA A 296 12.67 21.90 -11.48
C ALA A 296 11.35 22.67 -11.34
N GLY A 297 10.49 22.59 -12.35
CA GLY A 297 9.17 23.20 -12.30
C GLY A 297 8.30 22.69 -11.15
N LYS A 298 8.30 21.38 -10.87
CA LYS A 298 7.56 20.83 -9.71
C LYS A 298 8.11 21.32 -8.37
N VAL A 299 9.42 21.44 -8.28
CA VAL A 299 10.09 21.94 -7.06
C VAL A 299 9.76 23.42 -6.83
N LEU A 300 9.88 24.24 -7.87
CA LEU A 300 9.53 25.67 -7.81
C LEU A 300 8.05 25.87 -7.49
N LEU A 301 7.17 25.06 -8.09
CA LEU A 301 5.73 25.11 -7.79
C LEU A 301 5.47 24.80 -6.31
N GLY A 302 6.05 23.74 -5.78
CA GLY A 302 5.90 23.37 -4.36
C GLY A 302 6.43 24.45 -3.42
N LEU A 303 7.59 25.05 -3.74
CA LEU A 303 8.16 26.16 -2.98
C LEU A 303 7.27 27.41 -3.03
N ALA A 304 6.81 27.80 -4.23
CA ALA A 304 5.90 28.94 -4.42
C ALA A 304 4.60 28.76 -3.63
N GLN A 305 4.02 27.56 -3.67
CA GLN A 305 2.85 27.20 -2.90
C GLN A 305 3.11 27.22 -1.38
N THR A 306 4.34 26.89 -0.95
CA THR A 306 4.69 26.96 0.49
C THR A 306 4.69 28.39 1.00
N PHE A 307 5.12 29.35 0.18
CA PHE A 307 4.97 30.79 0.51
C PHE A 307 3.52 31.24 0.37
N GLU A 308 2.80 30.79 -0.66
CA GLU A 308 1.37 31.10 -0.86
C GLU A 308 0.54 30.71 0.37
N ASP A 309 0.77 29.52 0.93
CA ASP A 309 0.07 29.02 2.13
C ASP A 309 0.30 29.90 3.37
N GLN A 310 1.30 30.76 3.36
CA GLN A 310 1.68 31.67 4.47
C GLN A 310 1.30 33.14 4.21
N ILE A 311 0.72 33.46 3.07
CA ILE A 311 0.29 34.85 2.75
C ILE A 311 -0.77 35.29 3.75
N VAL A 312 -1.76 34.42 4.01
CA VAL A 312 -2.84 34.69 4.95
C VAL A 312 -2.54 34.02 6.28
N PRO A 313 -2.66 34.71 7.43
CA PRO A 313 -2.44 34.12 8.73
C PRO A 313 -3.37 32.92 9.01
N ALA A 314 -2.86 31.93 9.73
CA ALA A 314 -3.58 30.67 9.97
C ALA A 314 -4.92 30.86 10.72
N ASN A 315 -5.04 31.88 11.55
CA ASN A 315 -6.27 32.25 12.26
C ASN A 315 -7.36 32.87 11.36
N GLU A 316 -6.99 33.30 10.16
CA GLU A 316 -7.91 33.85 9.17
C GLU A 316 -8.18 32.84 8.02
N GLN A 317 -7.51 31.71 8.03
CA GLN A 317 -7.75 30.66 7.06
C GLN A 317 -9.10 30.00 7.33
N ASP A 318 -9.93 29.95 6.32
CA ASP A 318 -11.25 29.35 6.39
C ASP A 318 -11.16 27.85 6.70
N LEU A 319 -12.07 27.34 7.53
CA LEU A 319 -12.21 25.90 7.81
C LEU A 319 -12.86 25.14 6.64
N ILE A 320 -13.47 25.85 5.70
CA ILE A 320 -14.15 25.26 4.53
C ILE A 320 -13.24 24.35 3.72
N PRO A 321 -11.96 24.69 3.42
CA PRO A 321 -11.06 23.79 2.72
C PRO A 321 -10.82 22.44 3.44
N TYR A 322 -10.93 22.42 4.77
CA TYR A 322 -10.75 21.20 5.57
C TYR A 322 -11.84 20.16 5.33
N PHE A 323 -13.09 20.63 5.13
CA PHE A 323 -14.25 19.76 4.94
C PHE A 323 -14.62 19.60 3.46
N PHE A 324 -14.23 20.56 2.62
CA PHE A 324 -14.71 20.69 1.23
C PHE A 324 -13.58 20.93 0.22
N ASP A 325 -12.37 20.45 0.50
CA ASP A 325 -11.15 20.67 -0.30
C ASP A 325 -11.31 20.44 -1.82
N ASN A 326 -12.28 19.62 -2.20
CA ASN A 326 -12.57 19.33 -3.61
C ASN A 326 -13.84 20.03 -4.12
N ASN A 327 -14.51 20.82 -3.32
CA ASN A 327 -15.76 21.46 -3.71
C ASN A 327 -15.57 22.96 -3.98
N ILE A 328 -15.32 23.27 -5.25
CA ILE A 328 -15.09 24.64 -5.74
C ILE A 328 -16.27 25.61 -5.53
N PHE A 329 -17.47 25.12 -5.22
CA PHE A 329 -18.65 25.95 -4.96
C PHE A 329 -18.66 26.57 -3.56
N PHE A 330 -17.86 26.07 -2.63
CA PHE A 330 -17.74 26.59 -1.27
C PHE A 330 -16.52 27.50 -1.06
N GLU A 331 -15.68 27.71 -2.09
CA GLU A 331 -14.62 28.72 -2.02
C GLU A 331 -15.24 30.09 -2.14
N ASP A 332 -15.14 30.94 -1.10
CA ASP A 332 -15.56 32.34 -1.18
C ASP A 332 -14.54 33.17 -1.98
N PRO A 333 -14.88 33.59 -3.20
CA PRO A 333 -13.95 34.34 -4.03
C PRO A 333 -13.78 35.80 -3.58
N PHE A 334 -14.66 36.30 -2.70
CA PHE A 334 -14.68 37.68 -2.25
C PHE A 334 -14.19 37.87 -0.82
N GLN A 335 -13.63 36.82 -0.21
CA GLN A 335 -13.12 36.89 1.15
C GLN A 335 -12.07 38.01 1.28
N ILE A 336 -12.30 38.93 2.20
CA ILE A 336 -11.38 40.03 2.52
C ILE A 336 -10.57 39.57 3.74
N TYR A 337 -9.26 39.57 3.61
CA TYR A 337 -8.36 39.24 4.70
C TYR A 337 -8.00 40.52 5.47
N SER A 338 -8.02 40.44 6.81
CA SER A 338 -7.67 41.57 7.68
C SER A 338 -6.17 41.90 7.61
N SER A 339 -5.35 40.91 7.33
CA SER A 339 -3.92 41.04 7.18
C SER A 339 -3.34 40.07 6.15
N ILE A 340 -2.28 40.49 5.48
CA ILE A 340 -1.50 39.63 4.58
C ILE A 340 -0.01 39.81 4.82
N SER A 341 0.75 38.73 4.70
CA SER A 341 2.22 38.78 4.75
C SER A 341 2.77 39.21 3.40
N ARG A 342 3.32 40.45 3.35
CA ARG A 342 3.90 40.97 2.12
C ARG A 342 5.14 40.22 1.65
N ASP A 343 5.96 39.75 2.56
CA ASP A 343 7.20 39.02 2.25
C ASP A 343 6.87 37.67 1.61
N HIS A 344 5.90 36.93 2.16
CA HIS A 344 5.47 35.65 1.58
C HIS A 344 4.75 35.86 0.24
N LEU A 345 3.96 36.94 0.11
CA LEU A 345 3.34 37.31 -1.15
C LEU A 345 4.40 37.59 -2.22
N SER A 346 5.40 38.45 -1.92
CA SER A 346 6.49 38.74 -2.85
C SER A 346 7.24 37.50 -3.29
N SER A 347 7.67 36.67 -2.31
CA SER A 347 8.39 35.42 -2.59
C SER A 347 7.59 34.45 -3.46
N SER A 348 6.28 34.33 -3.21
CA SER A 348 5.40 33.48 -4.02
C SER A 348 5.27 33.99 -5.45
N LEU A 349 5.05 35.30 -5.62
CA LEU A 349 4.94 35.93 -6.96
C LEU A 349 6.23 35.75 -7.76
N GLU A 350 7.40 36.06 -7.19
CA GLU A 350 8.70 35.92 -7.83
C GLU A 350 8.97 34.48 -8.31
N LEU A 351 8.61 33.49 -7.51
CA LEU A 351 8.77 32.08 -7.88
C LEU A 351 7.85 31.69 -9.03
N TYR A 352 6.59 32.10 -9.02
CA TYR A 352 5.69 31.84 -10.14
C TYR A 352 6.15 32.57 -11.41
N ASP A 353 6.60 33.82 -11.34
CA ASP A 353 7.15 34.55 -12.48
C ASP A 353 8.42 33.86 -13.02
N SER A 354 9.29 33.38 -12.16
CA SER A 354 10.46 32.56 -12.54
C SER A 354 10.05 31.30 -13.30
N MET A 355 8.97 30.61 -12.87
CA MET A 355 8.43 29.47 -13.60
C MET A 355 7.93 29.86 -14.99
N LEU A 356 7.26 31.01 -15.14
CA LEU A 356 6.77 31.46 -16.45
C LEU A 356 7.90 31.70 -17.43
N VAL A 357 9.06 32.14 -16.94
CA VAL A 357 10.26 32.39 -17.78
C VAL A 357 10.97 31.09 -18.13
N SER A 358 11.13 30.18 -17.14
CA SER A 358 11.96 28.97 -17.26
C SER A 358 11.25 27.78 -17.92
N LEU A 359 9.93 27.65 -17.76
CA LEU A 359 9.17 26.52 -18.27
C LEU A 359 8.57 26.81 -19.65
N LYS A 360 9.16 26.22 -20.68
CA LYS A 360 8.62 26.31 -22.05
C LYS A 360 7.71 25.11 -22.34
N LYS A 361 6.42 25.35 -22.66
CA LYS A 361 5.43 24.32 -23.08
C LYS A 361 5.22 23.17 -22.07
N SER A 362 5.25 23.46 -20.78
CA SER A 362 4.98 22.47 -19.72
C SER A 362 3.51 22.59 -19.26
N PRO A 363 2.84 21.46 -18.89
CA PRO A 363 1.56 21.50 -18.18
C PRO A 363 1.58 22.33 -16.90
N LEU A 364 2.75 22.43 -16.25
CA LEU A 364 2.97 23.25 -15.06
C LEU A 364 2.81 24.76 -15.31
N LEU A 365 2.95 25.23 -16.57
CA LEU A 365 2.66 26.61 -16.92
C LEU A 365 1.18 26.96 -16.71
N ALA A 366 0.27 26.06 -17.06
CA ALA A 366 -1.14 26.27 -16.82
C ALA A 366 -1.43 26.46 -15.33
N GLU A 367 -0.77 25.65 -14.49
CA GLU A 367 -0.91 25.72 -13.03
C GLU A 367 -0.29 27.01 -12.47
N ALA A 368 0.91 27.38 -12.91
CA ALA A 368 1.55 28.64 -12.50
C ALA A 368 0.71 29.87 -12.87
N TYR A 369 0.18 29.94 -14.11
CA TYR A 369 -0.74 31.02 -14.52
C TYR A 369 -2.02 31.03 -13.69
N PHE A 370 -2.58 29.85 -13.40
CA PHE A 370 -3.77 29.72 -12.57
C PHE A 370 -3.51 30.25 -11.15
N LYS A 371 -2.41 29.83 -10.52
CA LYS A 371 -2.04 30.25 -9.17
C LYS A 371 -1.76 31.76 -9.07
N LEU A 372 -1.04 32.32 -10.03
CA LEU A 372 -0.89 33.79 -10.13
C LEU A 372 -2.25 34.49 -10.29
N GLY A 373 -3.14 33.92 -11.09
CA GLY A 373 -4.50 34.41 -11.25
C GLY A 373 -5.29 34.39 -9.95
N GLU A 374 -5.17 33.32 -9.14
CA GLU A 374 -5.80 33.24 -7.82
C GLU A 374 -5.28 34.30 -6.86
N ILE A 375 -3.98 34.55 -6.81
CA ILE A 375 -3.38 35.59 -5.96
C ILE A 375 -3.90 36.96 -6.39
N LYS A 376 -3.91 37.25 -7.72
CA LYS A 376 -4.41 38.54 -8.26
C LYS A 376 -5.90 38.74 -7.97
N TYR A 377 -6.68 37.67 -8.09
CA TYR A 377 -8.13 37.70 -7.88
C TYR A 377 -8.51 37.83 -6.40
N ARG A 378 -8.01 36.89 -5.54
CA ARG A 378 -8.46 36.77 -4.16
C ARG A 378 -7.75 37.70 -3.19
N ILE A 379 -6.46 37.96 -3.41
CA ILE A 379 -5.63 38.69 -2.46
C ILE A 379 -5.46 40.15 -2.87
N LEU A 380 -5.13 40.38 -4.15
CA LEU A 380 -4.86 41.72 -4.66
C LEU A 380 -6.08 42.39 -5.27
N GLN A 381 -7.17 41.66 -5.50
CA GLN A 381 -8.42 42.14 -6.15
C GLN A 381 -8.19 42.82 -7.49
N ASP A 382 -7.11 42.42 -8.20
CA ASP A 382 -6.78 42.87 -9.53
C ASP A 382 -7.48 41.98 -10.57
N PHE A 383 -8.75 42.27 -10.81
CA PHE A 383 -9.61 41.44 -11.66
C PHE A 383 -9.17 41.46 -13.14
N ASP A 384 -8.53 42.51 -13.60
CA ASP A 384 -8.06 42.61 -14.99
C ASP A 384 -6.85 41.68 -15.21
N GLN A 385 -5.87 41.73 -14.35
CA GLN A 385 -4.72 40.83 -14.43
C GLN A 385 -5.15 39.39 -14.18
N ALA A 386 -6.04 39.12 -13.21
CA ALA A 386 -6.58 37.78 -12.94
C ALA A 386 -7.24 37.18 -14.19
N TYR A 387 -8.10 37.96 -14.87
CA TYR A 387 -8.74 37.55 -16.13
C TYR A 387 -7.73 37.15 -17.21
N MET A 388 -6.70 37.98 -17.41
CA MET A 388 -5.64 37.67 -18.38
C MET A 388 -4.87 36.38 -18.02
N LEU A 389 -4.53 36.21 -16.74
CA LEU A 389 -3.77 35.06 -16.27
C LEU A 389 -4.57 33.75 -16.38
N PHE A 390 -5.84 33.77 -16.01
CA PHE A 390 -6.72 32.60 -16.19
C PHE A 390 -6.91 32.21 -17.65
N ASN A 391 -7.03 33.20 -18.54
CA ASN A 391 -7.10 32.91 -19.98
C ASN A 391 -5.77 32.34 -20.51
N ARG A 392 -4.61 32.78 -20.02
CA ARG A 392 -3.31 32.17 -20.34
C ARG A 392 -3.23 30.77 -19.81
N ALA A 393 -3.69 30.51 -18.57
CA ALA A 393 -3.77 29.17 -18.00
C ALA A 393 -4.60 28.22 -18.90
N LEU A 394 -5.77 28.69 -19.37
CA LEU A 394 -6.64 27.89 -20.23
C LEU A 394 -5.99 27.54 -21.58
N LYS A 395 -5.16 28.43 -22.12
CA LYS A 395 -4.44 28.23 -23.40
C LYS A 395 -3.23 27.29 -23.29
N ASN A 396 -2.74 26.99 -22.07
CA ASN A 396 -1.57 26.13 -21.84
C ASN A 396 -1.91 24.66 -21.56
N ASN A 397 -2.99 24.14 -22.15
CA ASN A 397 -3.40 22.74 -22.07
C ASN A 397 -3.50 22.18 -20.63
N PRO A 398 -4.29 22.80 -19.74
CA PRO A 398 -4.52 22.28 -18.40
C PRO A 398 -5.20 20.90 -18.46
N ASP A 399 -5.00 20.07 -17.44
CA ASP A 399 -5.77 18.84 -17.29
C ASP A 399 -7.27 19.14 -17.05
N LYS A 400 -8.10 18.12 -17.08
CA LYS A 400 -9.56 18.28 -16.96
C LYS A 400 -9.99 18.96 -15.66
N LYS A 401 -9.32 18.64 -14.53
CA LYS A 401 -9.66 19.19 -13.21
C LYS A 401 -9.27 20.67 -13.14
N LEU A 402 -8.06 21.00 -13.54
CA LEU A 402 -7.57 22.38 -13.59
C LEU A 402 -8.34 23.21 -14.61
N ARG A 403 -8.66 22.67 -15.79
CA ARG A 403 -9.48 23.34 -16.80
C ARG A 403 -10.84 23.77 -16.25
N LEU A 404 -11.52 22.88 -15.49
CA LEU A 404 -12.79 23.21 -14.86
C LEU A 404 -12.64 24.35 -13.86
N LYS A 405 -11.64 24.30 -12.99
CA LYS A 405 -11.34 25.40 -12.04
C LYS A 405 -11.11 26.72 -12.77
N ILE A 406 -10.30 26.71 -13.82
CA ILE A 406 -10.01 27.91 -14.61
C ILE A 406 -11.29 28.51 -15.23
N ILE A 407 -12.15 27.67 -15.81
CA ILE A 407 -13.41 28.11 -16.43
C ILE A 407 -14.31 28.79 -15.39
N LEU A 408 -14.43 28.21 -14.21
CA LEU A 408 -15.23 28.80 -13.14
C LEU A 408 -14.61 30.12 -12.66
N ARG A 409 -13.31 30.20 -12.47
CA ARG A 409 -12.63 31.45 -12.07
C ARG A 409 -12.74 32.58 -13.12
N ILE A 410 -12.68 32.26 -14.40
CA ILE A 410 -12.94 33.24 -15.45
C ILE A 410 -14.37 33.80 -15.30
N SER A 411 -15.33 32.94 -15.00
CA SER A 411 -16.72 33.35 -14.80
C SER A 411 -16.88 34.22 -13.56
N ASP A 412 -16.23 33.84 -12.44
CA ASP A 412 -16.23 34.62 -11.20
C ASP A 412 -15.65 36.03 -11.42
N VAL A 413 -14.51 36.12 -12.13
CA VAL A 413 -13.89 37.38 -12.45
C VAL A 413 -14.79 38.26 -13.34
N LEU A 414 -15.47 37.66 -14.33
CA LEU A 414 -16.43 38.40 -15.16
C LEU A 414 -17.60 38.95 -14.33
N ILE A 415 -18.10 38.18 -13.37
CA ILE A 415 -19.16 38.61 -12.43
C ILE A 415 -18.63 39.75 -11.55
N ALA A 416 -17.43 39.62 -10.97
CA ALA A 416 -16.80 40.66 -10.15
C ALA A 416 -16.60 42.01 -10.93
N ARG A 417 -16.39 41.90 -12.23
CA ARG A 417 -16.32 43.08 -13.14
C ARG A 417 -17.69 43.61 -13.57
N GLY A 418 -18.79 43.06 -13.05
CA GLY A 418 -20.15 43.43 -13.44
C GLY A 418 -20.63 42.90 -14.81
N GLN A 419 -19.87 41.96 -15.41
CA GLN A 419 -20.13 41.39 -16.74
C GLN A 419 -20.88 40.06 -16.70
N SER A 420 -21.95 39.98 -15.92
CA SER A 420 -22.70 38.70 -15.66
C SER A 420 -23.25 38.05 -16.95
N LYS A 421 -23.66 38.84 -17.94
CA LYS A 421 -24.12 38.32 -19.24
C LYS A 421 -23.00 37.62 -20.02
N GLU A 422 -21.80 38.20 -19.98
CA GLU A 422 -20.60 37.61 -20.61
C GLU A 422 -20.18 36.31 -19.91
N ALA A 423 -20.24 36.28 -18.55
CA ALA A 423 -19.97 35.09 -17.76
C ALA A 423 -20.90 33.94 -18.16
N LEU A 424 -22.20 34.20 -18.25
CA LEU A 424 -23.18 33.21 -18.68
C LEU A 424 -22.92 32.70 -20.13
N GLY A 425 -22.61 33.64 -21.02
CA GLY A 425 -22.25 33.33 -22.42
C GLY A 425 -20.98 32.48 -22.51
N PHE A 426 -19.98 32.78 -21.69
CA PHE A 426 -18.74 32.03 -21.61
C PHE A 426 -19.00 30.61 -21.14
N LEU A 427 -19.71 30.41 -20.00
CA LEU A 427 -20.06 29.10 -19.48
C LEU A 427 -20.83 28.24 -20.49
N LYS A 428 -21.85 28.81 -21.13
CA LYS A 428 -22.60 28.08 -22.17
C LYS A 428 -21.72 27.59 -23.33
N ARG A 429 -20.66 28.32 -23.70
CA ARG A 429 -19.70 27.87 -24.73
C ARG A 429 -18.76 26.76 -24.27
N GLN A 430 -18.44 26.72 -22.99
CA GLN A 430 -17.50 25.72 -22.46
C GLN A 430 -18.15 24.36 -22.14
N PHE A 431 -19.46 24.34 -21.92
CA PHE A 431 -20.22 23.13 -21.53
C PHE A 431 -21.21 22.67 -22.63
N LYS A 432 -21.07 23.16 -23.87
CA LYS A 432 -21.69 22.58 -25.06
C LYS A 432 -20.82 21.42 -25.56
#